data_dc290ec703530f3a0527c3626649cd23
#
_entry.id   dc290ec703530f3a0527c3626649cd23
#
_cell.length_a   1.000
_cell.length_b   1.000
_cell.length_c   1.000
_cell.angle_alpha   90.00
_cell.angle_beta   90.00
_cell.angle_gamma   90.00
#
_symmetry.space_group_name_H-M   'P 1'
#
loop_
_entity.id
_entity.type
_entity.pdbx_description
1 polymer ?
#
loop_
_entity_poly.entity_id
_entity_poly.type
_entity_poly.pdbx_seq_one_letter_code
_entity_poly.pdbx_strand_id
1 'polypeptide(L)'
;MIKTYDVVIAGGGVIGASIAYHLSRRKDLKIAMIDCKRPGNASRASAGGLWAIGESVGLGCGVIFFRMMSAERKREAQGSAVVVDSSTPHILPDSFFDFALQSNALYPGLHQELKEKHGMDFKFERTGLKYVIYDDEDRLYAEHIVANIPHLAHEVRWLDQAALRESEPSVSHDAKGALEFLCDHQVSPFRLTDAYTEGARQNGVDLFFNTNVTGVLRQGAKVLGVRTDNEGVFHSKTLINAAGAWAAELSVMATDLSIPVAPVKGQIVLTERMPKLLNGCLTTSDCYVAQKDNGEILIGSTTEDKGFDVTTTYPEIAGLVQAA
;
A
#
# COMPACT_ATOMS: atom_id res chain seq x y z
N MET A 1 -21.24 18.25 21.77
CA MET A 1 -22.29 18.56 20.80
C MET A 1 -22.69 17.29 20.06
N ILE A 2 -23.95 17.15 19.68
CA ILE A 2 -24.43 16.02 18.86
C ILE A 2 -24.35 16.44 17.41
N LYS A 3 -23.68 15.62 16.56
CA LYS A 3 -23.52 15.83 15.13
C LYS A 3 -24.21 14.67 14.40
N THR A 4 -24.93 14.93 13.33
CA THR A 4 -25.67 13.89 12.57
C THR A 4 -25.20 13.85 11.11
N TYR A 5 -24.90 12.65 10.65
CA TYR A 5 -24.40 12.33 9.32
C TYR A 5 -25.12 11.10 8.74
N ASP A 6 -25.11 10.97 7.42
CA ASP A 6 -25.56 9.75 6.74
C ASP A 6 -24.48 8.67 6.82
N VAL A 7 -23.21 9.09 6.69
CA VAL A 7 -22.04 8.19 6.74
C VAL A 7 -20.96 8.78 7.63
N VAL A 8 -20.42 7.96 8.52
CA VAL A 8 -19.19 8.24 9.27
C VAL A 8 -18.10 7.28 8.81
N ILE A 9 -16.96 7.83 8.42
CA ILE A 9 -15.76 7.06 8.02
C ILE A 9 -14.75 7.19 9.16
N ALA A 10 -14.37 6.08 9.76
CA ALA A 10 -13.34 6.02 10.80
C ALA A 10 -12.00 5.57 10.18
N GLY A 11 -11.06 6.49 10.12
CA GLY A 11 -9.75 6.39 9.48
C GLY A 11 -9.64 7.29 8.25
N GLY A 12 -8.64 8.16 8.23
CA GLY A 12 -8.30 9.10 7.16
C GLY A 12 -6.98 8.76 6.45
N GLY A 13 -6.61 7.48 6.43
CA GLY A 13 -5.57 6.95 5.55
C GLY A 13 -6.04 6.94 4.08
N VAL A 14 -5.21 6.45 3.16
CA VAL A 14 -5.51 6.44 1.72
C VAL A 14 -6.86 5.78 1.41
N ILE A 15 -7.22 4.70 2.11
CA ILE A 15 -8.48 3.97 1.91
C ILE A 15 -9.67 4.85 2.36
N GLY A 16 -9.64 5.38 3.58
CA GLY A 16 -10.72 6.22 4.08
C GLY A 16 -10.88 7.52 3.31
N ALA A 17 -9.79 8.16 2.93
CA ALA A 17 -9.78 9.37 2.10
C ALA A 17 -10.35 9.10 0.69
N SER A 18 -9.98 7.97 0.07
CA SER A 18 -10.53 7.53 -1.22
C SER A 18 -12.04 7.29 -1.13
N ILE A 19 -12.51 6.57 -0.10
CA ILE A 19 -13.93 6.33 0.13
C ILE A 19 -14.67 7.66 0.31
N ALA A 20 -14.14 8.56 1.15
CA ALA A 20 -14.71 9.88 1.38
C ALA A 20 -14.85 10.68 0.07
N TYR A 21 -13.79 10.70 -0.75
CA TYR A 21 -13.80 11.38 -2.04
C TYR A 21 -14.84 10.81 -3.00
N HIS A 22 -14.86 9.48 -3.17
CA HIS A 22 -15.81 8.86 -4.10
C HIS A 22 -17.26 8.97 -3.64
N LEU A 23 -17.54 8.84 -2.35
CA LEU A 23 -18.89 9.06 -1.79
C LEU A 23 -19.33 10.52 -1.88
N SER A 24 -18.42 11.48 -1.75
CA SER A 24 -18.73 12.92 -1.82
C SER A 24 -19.27 13.40 -3.18
N ARG A 25 -19.15 12.58 -4.22
CA ARG A 25 -19.81 12.80 -5.51
C ARG A 25 -21.34 12.73 -5.38
N ARG A 26 -21.84 12.03 -4.38
CA ARG A 26 -23.25 11.97 -4.01
C ARG A 26 -23.60 13.17 -3.14
N LYS A 27 -24.28 14.16 -3.74
CA LYS A 27 -24.63 15.42 -3.06
C LYS A 27 -25.79 15.29 -2.06
N ASP A 28 -26.48 14.15 -2.05
CA ASP A 28 -27.53 13.79 -1.10
C ASP A 28 -27.00 13.25 0.23
N LEU A 29 -25.70 12.95 0.35
CA LEU A 29 -25.08 12.41 1.55
C LEU A 29 -24.32 13.47 2.34
N LYS A 30 -24.58 13.51 3.65
CA LYS A 30 -23.75 14.23 4.62
C LYS A 30 -22.75 13.27 5.23
N ILE A 31 -21.47 13.51 4.99
CA ILE A 31 -20.38 12.59 5.32
C ILE A 31 -19.41 13.23 6.30
N ALA A 32 -19.01 12.47 7.33
CA ALA A 32 -17.89 12.83 8.21
C ALA A 32 -16.76 11.81 8.05
N MET A 33 -15.52 12.30 8.00
CA MET A 33 -14.32 11.47 8.12
C MET A 33 -13.56 11.85 9.38
N ILE A 34 -13.28 10.85 10.23
CA ILE A 34 -12.66 11.01 11.55
C ILE A 34 -11.31 10.29 11.52
N ASP A 35 -10.24 10.97 11.92
CA ASP A 35 -8.90 10.37 11.97
C ASP A 35 -8.08 10.92 13.14
N CYS A 36 -7.45 10.03 13.89
CA CYS A 36 -6.59 10.38 15.02
C CYS A 36 -5.16 10.79 14.64
N LYS A 37 -4.77 10.69 13.35
CA LYS A 37 -3.44 11.04 12.84
C LYS A 37 -2.30 10.31 13.59
N ARG A 38 -2.49 9.02 13.87
CA ARG A 38 -1.48 8.22 14.59
C ARG A 38 -0.15 8.20 13.83
N PRO A 39 0.99 8.37 14.54
CA PRO A 39 2.31 8.15 13.95
C PRO A 39 2.45 6.72 13.42
N GLY A 40 3.29 6.52 12.40
CA GLY A 40 3.57 5.20 11.83
C GLY A 40 2.41 4.57 11.06
N ASN A 41 1.38 5.36 10.67
CA ASN A 41 0.31 4.83 9.83
C ASN A 41 0.84 4.46 8.42
N ALA A 42 0.34 3.35 7.87
CA ALA A 42 0.83 2.77 6.63
C ALA A 42 0.77 3.73 5.43
N SER A 43 -0.27 4.58 5.32
CA SER A 43 -0.41 5.51 4.20
C SER A 43 0.71 6.56 4.14
N ARG A 44 1.28 6.95 5.30
CA ARG A 44 2.39 7.90 5.37
C ARG A 44 3.77 7.24 5.33
N ALA A 45 3.84 5.93 5.53
CA ALA A 45 5.08 5.15 5.43
C ALA A 45 5.18 4.37 4.11
N SER A 46 4.20 4.51 3.21
CA SER A 46 4.13 3.78 1.95
C SER A 46 5.11 4.32 0.92
N ALA A 47 5.62 3.43 0.07
CA ALA A 47 6.43 3.78 -1.09
C ALA A 47 5.63 4.45 -2.22
N GLY A 48 4.32 4.27 -2.25
CA GLY A 48 3.46 4.76 -3.33
C GLY A 48 3.56 3.95 -4.61
N GLY A 49 3.97 2.68 -4.52
CA GLY A 49 3.87 1.75 -5.63
C GLY A 49 2.41 1.40 -5.93
N LEU A 50 2.05 1.42 -7.18
CA LEU A 50 0.79 0.91 -7.73
C LEU A 50 1.11 -0.37 -8.51
N TRP A 51 1.59 -1.38 -7.80
CA TRP A 51 2.18 -2.59 -8.35
C TRP A 51 1.16 -3.72 -8.37
N ALA A 52 0.18 -3.60 -9.24
CA ALA A 52 -0.92 -4.55 -9.33
C ALA A 52 -0.44 -5.97 -9.66
N ILE A 53 0.49 -6.12 -10.60
CA ILE A 53 1.08 -7.42 -10.93
C ILE A 53 2.17 -7.77 -9.92
N GLY A 54 3.13 -6.87 -9.66
CA GLY A 54 4.25 -7.14 -8.78
C GLY A 54 3.84 -7.66 -7.40
N GLU A 55 2.86 -7.02 -6.76
CA GLU A 55 2.31 -7.50 -5.47
C GLU A 55 1.61 -8.85 -5.61
N SER A 56 0.86 -9.05 -6.70
CA SER A 56 0.10 -10.27 -6.93
C SER A 56 0.97 -11.49 -7.21
N VAL A 57 2.20 -11.30 -7.70
CA VAL A 57 3.16 -12.37 -7.99
C VAL A 57 4.24 -12.56 -6.93
N GLY A 58 4.08 -11.92 -5.77
CA GLY A 58 4.97 -12.13 -4.63
C GLY A 58 6.24 -11.28 -4.62
N LEU A 59 6.31 -10.20 -5.40
CA LEU A 59 7.38 -9.21 -5.33
C LEU A 59 7.13 -8.14 -4.26
N GLY A 60 5.93 -8.14 -3.68
CA GLY A 60 5.58 -7.25 -2.58
C GLY A 60 6.05 -7.78 -1.23
N CYS A 61 6.52 -6.87 -0.37
CA CYS A 61 7.03 -7.22 0.96
C CYS A 61 6.03 -7.96 1.83
N GLY A 62 4.74 -7.67 1.70
CA GLY A 62 3.67 -8.33 2.44
C GLY A 62 3.55 -9.82 2.11
N VAL A 63 3.65 -10.19 0.85
CA VAL A 63 3.52 -11.59 0.40
C VAL A 63 4.74 -12.40 0.81
N ILE A 64 5.95 -11.85 0.69
CA ILE A 64 7.20 -12.48 1.17
C ILE A 64 7.11 -12.75 2.67
N PHE A 65 6.64 -11.77 3.44
CA PHE A 65 6.46 -11.91 4.89
C PHE A 65 5.49 -13.04 5.24
N PHE A 66 4.33 -13.11 4.60
CA PHE A 66 3.36 -14.20 4.86
C PHE A 66 3.92 -15.58 4.53
N ARG A 67 4.76 -15.69 3.50
CA ARG A 67 5.47 -16.95 3.20
C ARG A 67 6.41 -17.34 4.33
N MET A 68 7.24 -16.42 4.80
CA MET A 68 8.18 -16.64 5.90
C MET A 68 7.45 -17.04 7.17
N MET A 69 6.44 -16.29 7.59
CA MET A 69 5.63 -16.59 8.78
C MET A 69 4.88 -17.92 8.67
N SER A 70 4.35 -18.25 7.50
CA SER A 70 3.68 -19.54 7.26
C SER A 70 4.67 -20.71 7.36
N ALA A 71 5.90 -20.51 6.90
CA ALA A 71 6.96 -21.50 7.01
C ALA A 71 7.45 -21.69 8.45
N GLU A 72 7.60 -20.62 9.23
CA GLU A 72 7.96 -20.68 10.64
C GLU A 72 6.89 -21.41 11.45
N ARG A 73 5.60 -21.08 11.28
CA ARG A 73 4.49 -21.79 11.95
C ARG A 73 4.45 -23.28 11.60
N LYS A 74 4.75 -23.65 10.32
CA LYS A 74 4.87 -25.06 9.93
C LYS A 74 6.07 -25.74 10.58
N ARG A 75 7.20 -25.04 10.74
CA ARG A 75 8.37 -25.55 11.47
C ARG A 75 8.05 -25.86 12.94
N GLU A 76 7.41 -24.91 13.63
CA GLU A 76 7.00 -25.06 15.02
C GLU A 76 6.02 -26.21 15.20
N ALA A 77 5.06 -26.40 14.28
CA ALA A 77 4.06 -27.45 14.35
C ALA A 77 4.60 -28.86 14.04
N GLN A 78 5.67 -28.99 13.25
CA GLN A 78 6.15 -30.29 12.75
C GLN A 78 7.49 -30.73 13.35
N GLY A 79 8.18 -29.87 14.13
CA GLY A 79 9.49 -30.19 14.73
C GLY A 79 10.60 -30.49 13.71
N SER A 80 10.38 -30.22 12.43
CA SER A 80 11.31 -30.47 11.33
C SER A 80 11.62 -29.17 10.58
N ALA A 81 12.84 -29.01 10.12
CA ALA A 81 13.24 -27.90 9.27
C ALA A 81 12.55 -28.04 7.90
N VAL A 82 11.46 -27.32 7.69
CA VAL A 82 10.84 -27.15 6.36
C VAL A 82 11.70 -26.15 5.62
N VAL A 83 12.39 -26.60 4.57
CA VAL A 83 13.05 -25.69 3.63
C VAL A 83 11.93 -24.98 2.88
N VAL A 84 11.84 -23.65 3.01
CA VAL A 84 10.97 -22.84 2.16
C VAL A 84 11.66 -22.77 0.83
N ASP A 85 11.01 -23.29 -0.22
CA ASP A 85 11.48 -23.10 -1.58
C ASP A 85 11.30 -21.62 -1.96
N SER A 86 12.39 -20.87 -1.88
CA SER A 86 12.42 -19.45 -2.20
C SER A 86 12.26 -19.20 -3.71
N SER A 87 12.49 -20.22 -4.53
CA SER A 87 12.37 -20.13 -5.98
C SER A 87 10.93 -20.13 -6.50
N THR A 88 9.95 -20.48 -5.65
CA THR A 88 8.54 -20.56 -6.05
C THR A 88 7.78 -19.30 -5.64
N PRO A 89 7.31 -18.46 -6.60
CA PRO A 89 6.55 -17.27 -6.28
C PRO A 89 5.21 -17.61 -5.64
N HIS A 90 4.80 -16.79 -4.67
CA HIS A 90 3.47 -16.86 -4.10
C HIS A 90 2.50 -16.06 -4.96
N ILE A 91 1.75 -16.74 -5.80
CA ILE A 91 0.78 -16.11 -6.70
C ILE A 91 -0.56 -15.95 -5.96
N LEU A 92 -1.09 -14.74 -5.94
CA LEU A 92 -2.40 -14.46 -5.38
C LEU A 92 -3.52 -14.96 -6.31
N PRO A 93 -4.75 -15.17 -5.79
CA PRO A 93 -5.88 -15.64 -6.62
C PRO A 93 -6.24 -14.65 -7.76
N ASP A 94 -6.77 -15.14 -8.87
CA ASP A 94 -7.20 -14.35 -10.04
C ASP A 94 -8.14 -13.20 -9.66
N SER A 95 -9.03 -13.42 -8.69
CA SER A 95 -9.92 -12.37 -8.17
C SER A 95 -9.19 -11.18 -7.58
N PHE A 96 -7.98 -11.38 -7.03
CA PHE A 96 -7.15 -10.28 -6.54
C PHE A 96 -6.48 -9.56 -7.72
N PHE A 97 -5.96 -10.29 -8.71
CA PHE A 97 -5.43 -9.68 -9.93
C PHE A 97 -6.46 -8.79 -10.62
N ASP A 98 -7.67 -9.32 -10.85
CA ASP A 98 -8.75 -8.58 -11.50
C ASP A 98 -9.09 -7.31 -10.73
N PHE A 99 -9.19 -7.40 -9.41
CA PHE A 99 -9.47 -6.25 -8.55
C PHE A 99 -8.33 -5.21 -8.61
N ALA A 100 -7.07 -5.66 -8.51
CA ALA A 100 -5.89 -4.80 -8.50
C ALA A 100 -5.69 -4.10 -9.86
N LEU A 101 -5.83 -4.83 -10.97
CA LEU A 101 -5.70 -4.30 -12.32
C LEU A 101 -6.82 -3.30 -12.66
N GLN A 102 -8.08 -3.61 -12.31
CA GLN A 102 -9.19 -2.68 -12.48
C GLN A 102 -9.00 -1.40 -11.66
N SER A 103 -8.52 -1.54 -10.42
CA SER A 103 -8.18 -0.38 -9.58
C SER A 103 -7.07 0.44 -10.22
N ASN A 104 -6.00 -0.21 -10.68
CA ASN A 104 -4.84 0.45 -11.28
C ASN A 104 -5.21 1.25 -12.54
N ALA A 105 -6.09 0.69 -13.37
CA ALA A 105 -6.59 1.34 -14.59
C ALA A 105 -7.36 2.65 -14.34
N LEU A 106 -7.84 2.89 -13.12
CA LEU A 106 -8.55 4.12 -12.76
C LEU A 106 -7.61 5.32 -12.48
N TYR A 107 -6.36 5.07 -12.13
CA TYR A 107 -5.44 6.13 -11.66
C TYR A 107 -5.14 7.23 -12.68
N PRO A 108 -4.98 6.97 -13.99
CA PRO A 108 -4.75 8.04 -14.97
C PRO A 108 -5.91 9.04 -15.02
N GLY A 109 -7.15 8.54 -15.09
CA GLY A 109 -8.34 9.38 -15.08
C GLY A 109 -8.55 10.12 -13.75
N LEU A 110 -8.28 9.44 -12.63
CA LEU A 110 -8.33 10.02 -11.31
C LEU A 110 -7.30 11.14 -11.13
N HIS A 111 -6.07 10.95 -11.63
CA HIS A 111 -5.02 11.97 -11.59
C HIS A 111 -5.47 13.23 -12.32
N GLN A 112 -5.97 13.07 -13.53
CA GLN A 112 -6.50 14.19 -14.31
C GLN A 112 -7.65 14.87 -13.58
N GLU A 113 -8.62 14.12 -13.06
CA GLU A 113 -9.78 14.65 -12.37
C GLU A 113 -9.40 15.46 -11.13
N LEU A 114 -8.56 14.90 -10.24
CA LEU A 114 -8.14 15.59 -9.02
C LEU A 114 -7.30 16.83 -9.31
N LYS A 115 -6.46 16.78 -10.35
CA LYS A 115 -5.64 17.92 -10.77
C LYS A 115 -6.50 19.06 -11.37
N GLU A 116 -7.41 18.75 -12.26
CA GLU A 116 -8.22 19.75 -12.95
C GLU A 116 -9.32 20.33 -12.07
N LYS A 117 -10.05 19.47 -11.32
CA LYS A 117 -11.19 19.92 -10.52
C LYS A 117 -10.82 20.46 -9.15
N HIS A 118 -9.75 19.94 -8.55
CA HIS A 118 -9.39 20.22 -7.16
C HIS A 118 -8.00 20.86 -7.00
N GLY A 119 -7.23 21.01 -8.07
CA GLY A 119 -5.88 21.55 -8.04
C GLY A 119 -4.85 20.62 -7.38
N MET A 120 -5.17 19.33 -7.25
CA MET A 120 -4.39 18.36 -6.50
C MET A 120 -3.63 17.41 -7.42
N ASP A 121 -2.33 17.63 -7.58
CA ASP A 121 -1.43 16.78 -8.37
C ASP A 121 -0.70 15.79 -7.45
N PHE A 122 -1.10 14.52 -7.49
CA PHE A 122 -0.48 13.47 -6.68
C PHE A 122 0.70 12.74 -7.35
N LYS A 123 1.19 13.30 -8.47
CA LYS A 123 2.39 12.81 -9.16
C LYS A 123 2.26 11.35 -9.58
N PHE A 124 1.26 11.07 -10.39
CA PHE A 124 1.14 9.78 -11.04
C PHE A 124 2.18 9.65 -12.16
N GLU A 125 3.01 8.62 -12.09
CA GLU A 125 4.07 8.33 -13.06
C GLU A 125 3.94 6.92 -13.60
N ARG A 126 3.94 6.79 -14.92
CA ARG A 126 3.93 5.49 -15.63
C ARG A 126 5.36 5.00 -15.78
N THR A 127 5.85 4.33 -14.75
CA THR A 127 7.26 3.92 -14.67
C THR A 127 7.49 2.45 -15.01
N GLY A 128 6.47 1.62 -14.96
CA GLY A 128 6.65 0.19 -14.83
C GLY A 128 7.26 -0.21 -13.47
N LEU A 129 7.36 -1.49 -13.23
CA LEU A 129 8.14 -2.10 -12.17
C LEU A 129 9.10 -3.10 -12.78
N LYS A 130 10.39 -3.03 -12.46
CA LYS A 130 11.40 -3.94 -12.96
C LYS A 130 11.93 -4.82 -11.84
N TYR A 131 11.72 -6.14 -11.95
CA TYR A 131 12.41 -7.12 -11.11
C TYR A 131 13.79 -7.38 -11.69
N VAL A 132 14.82 -6.87 -11.03
CA VAL A 132 16.22 -6.94 -11.50
C VAL A 132 16.79 -8.32 -11.19
N ILE A 133 17.46 -8.91 -12.15
CA ILE A 133 18.03 -10.26 -12.11
C ILE A 133 19.53 -10.17 -11.97
N TYR A 134 20.08 -10.69 -10.87
CA TYR A 134 21.52 -10.74 -10.61
C TYR A 134 22.11 -12.14 -10.82
N ASP A 135 21.34 -13.19 -10.57
CA ASP A 135 21.80 -14.57 -10.63
C ASP A 135 20.76 -15.52 -11.26
N ASP A 136 21.05 -16.80 -11.21
CA ASP A 136 20.20 -17.82 -11.82
C ASP A 136 18.97 -18.14 -10.96
N GLU A 137 19.02 -17.88 -9.64
CA GLU A 137 17.86 -18.03 -8.74
C GLU A 137 16.82 -16.95 -9.02
N ASP A 138 17.25 -15.68 -9.16
CA ASP A 138 16.39 -14.58 -9.58
C ASP A 138 15.73 -14.87 -10.93
N ARG A 139 16.55 -15.41 -11.88
CA ARG A 139 16.05 -15.77 -13.20
C ARG A 139 14.99 -16.85 -13.16
N LEU A 140 15.23 -17.90 -12.39
CA LEU A 140 14.29 -19.00 -12.21
C LEU A 140 12.99 -18.50 -11.55
N TYR A 141 13.10 -17.62 -10.56
CA TYR A 141 11.97 -16.98 -9.92
C TYR A 141 11.12 -16.18 -10.92
N ALA A 142 11.77 -15.35 -11.77
CA ALA A 142 11.10 -14.60 -12.82
C ALA A 142 10.42 -15.50 -13.86
N GLU A 143 11.05 -16.60 -14.25
CA GLU A 143 10.47 -17.60 -15.18
C GLU A 143 9.23 -18.27 -14.57
N HIS A 144 9.27 -18.60 -13.28
CA HIS A 144 8.10 -19.12 -12.55
C HIS A 144 6.96 -18.11 -12.49
N ILE A 145 7.26 -16.81 -12.28
CA ILE A 145 6.23 -15.77 -12.35
C ILE A 145 5.53 -15.82 -13.72
N VAL A 146 6.30 -15.71 -14.80
CA VAL A 146 5.74 -15.67 -16.17
C VAL A 146 4.91 -16.91 -16.49
N ALA A 147 5.39 -18.09 -16.07
CA ALA A 147 4.68 -19.36 -16.30
C ALA A 147 3.31 -19.41 -15.59
N ASN A 148 3.14 -18.69 -14.48
CA ASN A 148 1.91 -18.69 -13.69
C ASN A 148 0.93 -17.57 -14.06
N ILE A 149 1.34 -16.61 -14.91
CA ILE A 149 0.47 -15.51 -15.36
C ILE A 149 0.38 -15.41 -16.90
N PRO A 150 0.15 -16.53 -17.64
CA PRO A 150 0.16 -16.49 -19.12
C PRO A 150 -0.89 -15.55 -19.70
N HIS A 151 -2.00 -15.31 -18.99
CA HIS A 151 -3.06 -14.38 -19.37
C HIS A 151 -2.61 -12.91 -19.33
N LEU A 152 -1.53 -12.59 -18.62
CA LEU A 152 -0.94 -11.24 -18.50
C LEU A 152 0.38 -11.11 -19.28
N ALA A 153 0.70 -12.03 -20.18
CA ALA A 153 1.96 -11.98 -20.94
C ALA A 153 2.16 -10.67 -21.74
N HIS A 154 1.08 -9.99 -22.11
CA HIS A 154 1.12 -8.70 -22.81
C HIS A 154 1.52 -7.53 -21.90
N GLU A 155 1.45 -7.69 -20.58
CA GLU A 155 1.87 -6.72 -19.57
C GLU A 155 3.29 -6.98 -19.04
N VAL A 156 3.98 -7.98 -19.60
CA VAL A 156 5.29 -8.42 -19.13
C VAL A 156 6.31 -8.31 -20.25
N ARG A 157 7.49 -7.78 -19.94
CA ARG A 157 8.60 -7.64 -20.87
C ARG A 157 9.91 -8.13 -20.24
N TRP A 158 10.63 -8.99 -20.95
CA TRP A 158 11.99 -9.35 -20.60
C TRP A 158 12.95 -8.27 -21.11
N LEU A 159 13.83 -7.81 -20.26
CA LEU A 159 14.94 -6.94 -20.60
C LEU A 159 16.24 -7.74 -20.43
N ASP A 160 17.03 -7.83 -21.49
CA ASP A 160 18.42 -8.29 -21.37
C ASP A 160 19.28 -7.21 -20.70
N GLN A 161 20.55 -7.52 -20.45
CA GLN A 161 21.47 -6.60 -19.79
C GLN A 161 21.62 -5.27 -20.54
N ALA A 162 21.64 -5.30 -21.87
CA ALA A 162 21.79 -4.09 -22.68
C ALA A 162 20.54 -3.21 -22.60
N ALA A 163 19.36 -3.79 -22.77
CA ALA A 163 18.07 -3.09 -22.66
C ALA A 163 17.84 -2.55 -21.24
N LEU A 164 18.21 -3.30 -20.19
CA LEU A 164 18.12 -2.82 -18.82
C LEU A 164 19.01 -1.59 -18.59
N ARG A 165 20.27 -1.62 -19.05
CA ARG A 165 21.20 -0.47 -18.92
C ARG A 165 20.77 0.75 -19.72
N GLU A 166 20.15 0.54 -20.88
CA GLU A 166 19.59 1.63 -21.67
C GLU A 166 18.41 2.28 -20.92
N SER A 167 17.54 1.48 -20.33
CA SER A 167 16.36 1.98 -19.59
C SER A 167 16.71 2.55 -18.20
N GLU A 168 17.71 1.97 -17.53
CA GLU A 168 18.16 2.32 -16.16
C GLU A 168 19.69 2.42 -16.11
N PRO A 169 20.29 3.54 -16.56
CA PRO A 169 21.73 3.68 -16.65
C PRO A 169 22.49 3.59 -15.32
N SER A 170 21.81 3.82 -14.20
CA SER A 170 22.39 3.77 -12.85
C SER A 170 22.33 2.38 -12.19
N VAL A 171 21.74 1.40 -12.88
CA VAL A 171 21.69 0.03 -12.35
C VAL A 171 23.10 -0.58 -12.31
N SER A 172 23.36 -1.43 -11.30
CA SER A 172 24.66 -2.12 -11.17
C SER A 172 25.06 -2.86 -12.44
N HIS A 173 26.35 -2.84 -12.74
CA HIS A 173 26.93 -3.57 -13.87
C HIS A 173 26.81 -5.10 -13.74
N ASP A 174 26.57 -5.62 -12.53
CA ASP A 174 26.40 -7.04 -12.27
C ASP A 174 24.98 -7.54 -12.62
N ALA A 175 24.03 -6.63 -12.81
CA ALA A 175 22.68 -6.99 -13.24
C ALA A 175 22.69 -7.64 -14.62
N LYS A 176 22.10 -8.83 -14.73
CA LYS A 176 22.05 -9.65 -15.95
C LYS A 176 20.84 -9.32 -16.83
N GLY A 177 19.83 -8.64 -16.31
CA GLY A 177 18.61 -8.28 -16.99
C GLY A 177 17.49 -7.95 -16.00
N ALA A 178 16.26 -7.88 -16.48
CA ALA A 178 15.09 -7.69 -15.64
C ALA A 178 13.82 -8.28 -16.25
N LEU A 179 12.82 -8.56 -15.41
CA LEU A 179 11.43 -8.75 -15.80
C LEU A 179 10.67 -7.47 -15.49
N GLU A 180 10.08 -6.84 -16.49
CA GLU A 180 9.35 -5.59 -16.36
C GLU A 180 7.84 -5.81 -16.46
N PHE A 181 7.10 -5.21 -15.53
CA PHE A 181 5.63 -5.17 -15.49
C PHE A 181 5.16 -3.80 -15.93
N LEU A 182 4.55 -3.72 -17.12
CA LEU A 182 4.28 -2.47 -17.84
C LEU A 182 3.16 -1.64 -17.21
N CYS A 183 2.17 -2.29 -16.60
CA CYS A 183 1.04 -1.60 -15.97
C CYS A 183 1.29 -1.22 -14.50
N ASP A 184 2.43 -1.63 -13.93
CA ASP A 184 2.80 -1.25 -12.57
C ASP A 184 3.45 0.14 -12.58
N HIS A 185 2.95 1.04 -11.73
CA HIS A 185 3.26 2.47 -11.76
C HIS A 185 3.58 2.99 -10.36
N GLN A 186 3.80 4.30 -10.23
CA GLN A 186 3.99 4.93 -8.92
C GLN A 186 3.24 6.26 -8.77
N VAL A 187 3.07 6.63 -7.51
CA VAL A 187 2.53 7.92 -7.07
C VAL A 187 3.34 8.48 -5.91
N SER A 188 3.13 9.76 -5.61
CA SER A 188 3.50 10.28 -4.29
C SER A 188 2.42 9.88 -3.27
N PRO A 189 2.71 9.01 -2.29
CA PRO A 189 1.70 8.48 -1.38
C PRO A 189 1.10 9.55 -0.47
N PHE A 190 1.90 10.51 -0.04
CA PHE A 190 1.44 11.66 0.74
C PHE A 190 0.46 12.51 -0.07
N ARG A 191 0.86 12.88 -1.29
CA ARG A 191 0.05 13.71 -2.17
C ARG A 191 -1.24 13.02 -2.62
N LEU A 192 -1.23 11.69 -2.79
CA LEU A 192 -2.43 10.94 -3.12
C LEU A 192 -3.45 11.00 -1.98
N THR A 193 -3.01 10.74 -0.75
CA THR A 193 -3.89 10.82 0.42
C THR A 193 -4.42 12.25 0.62
N ASP A 194 -3.56 13.26 0.44
CA ASP A 194 -3.95 14.67 0.55
C ASP A 194 -4.91 15.07 -0.59
N ALA A 195 -4.70 14.56 -1.81
CA ALA A 195 -5.58 14.84 -2.95
C ALA A 195 -6.99 14.31 -2.75
N TYR A 196 -7.13 13.06 -2.29
CA TYR A 196 -8.44 12.51 -1.92
C TYR A 196 -9.09 13.31 -0.78
N THR A 197 -8.32 13.62 0.26
CA THR A 197 -8.80 14.34 1.44
C THR A 197 -9.30 15.73 1.07
N GLU A 198 -8.51 16.48 0.30
CA GLU A 198 -8.88 17.83 -0.12
C GLU A 198 -10.03 17.83 -1.12
N GLY A 199 -10.03 16.90 -2.09
CA GLY A 199 -11.14 16.71 -3.00
C GLY A 199 -12.45 16.38 -2.28
N ALA A 200 -12.40 15.50 -1.26
CA ALA A 200 -13.55 15.20 -0.42
C ALA A 200 -14.04 16.43 0.35
N ARG A 201 -13.11 17.21 0.96
CA ARG A 201 -13.42 18.45 1.68
C ARG A 201 -14.09 19.48 0.78
N GLN A 202 -13.56 19.72 -0.41
CA GLN A 202 -14.15 20.65 -1.40
C GLN A 202 -15.54 20.20 -1.85
N ASN A 203 -15.78 18.90 -1.85
CA ASN A 203 -17.07 18.32 -2.16
C ASN A 203 -18.07 18.35 -0.98
N GLY A 204 -17.67 18.82 0.22
CA GLY A 204 -18.54 19.02 1.37
C GLY A 204 -18.45 17.94 2.43
N VAL A 205 -17.41 17.09 2.44
CA VAL A 205 -17.14 16.16 3.54
C VAL A 205 -16.58 16.93 4.74
N ASP A 206 -17.15 16.72 5.91
CA ASP A 206 -16.63 17.26 7.16
C ASP A 206 -15.46 16.40 7.67
N LEU A 207 -14.31 17.04 7.91
CA LEU A 207 -13.08 16.37 8.33
C LEU A 207 -12.78 16.65 9.81
N PHE A 208 -12.55 15.59 10.57
CA PHE A 208 -12.23 15.65 12.01
C PHE A 208 -10.88 14.95 12.25
N PHE A 209 -9.82 15.72 12.21
CA PHE A 209 -8.46 15.24 12.48
C PHE A 209 -8.09 15.36 13.95
N ASN A 210 -7.08 14.61 14.38
CA ASN A 210 -6.66 14.48 15.78
C ASN A 210 -7.83 14.08 16.70
N THR A 211 -8.75 13.27 16.16
CA THR A 211 -9.96 12.83 16.83
C THR A 211 -10.01 11.31 16.78
N ASN A 212 -10.07 10.67 17.95
CA ASN A 212 -10.09 9.22 18.06
C ASN A 212 -11.52 8.70 18.29
N VAL A 213 -11.92 7.67 17.56
CA VAL A 213 -13.15 6.93 17.84
C VAL A 213 -12.90 6.02 19.05
N THR A 214 -13.61 6.27 20.15
CA THR A 214 -13.48 5.56 21.42
C THR A 214 -14.58 4.56 21.69
N GLY A 215 -15.61 4.52 20.84
CA GLY A 215 -16.70 3.57 20.96
C GLY A 215 -17.73 3.69 19.84
N VAL A 216 -18.47 2.62 19.62
CA VAL A 216 -19.56 2.56 18.66
C VAL A 216 -20.88 2.47 19.40
N LEU A 217 -21.81 3.34 19.06
CA LEU A 217 -23.18 3.34 19.59
C LEU A 217 -24.03 2.35 18.79
N ARG A 218 -24.66 1.41 19.47
CA ARG A 218 -25.43 0.33 18.84
C ARG A 218 -26.77 0.12 19.53
N GLN A 219 -27.73 -0.38 18.77
CA GLN A 219 -28.96 -0.97 19.29
C GLN A 219 -29.15 -2.33 18.60
N GLY A 220 -28.84 -3.39 19.33
CA GLY A 220 -28.72 -4.73 18.72
C GLY A 220 -27.67 -4.74 17.62
N ALA A 221 -28.02 -5.22 16.43
CA ALA A 221 -27.14 -5.25 15.26
C ALA A 221 -27.05 -3.92 14.48
N LYS A 222 -27.78 -2.88 14.92
CA LYS A 222 -27.81 -1.59 14.20
C LYS A 222 -26.81 -0.62 14.79
N VAL A 223 -25.95 -0.03 13.94
CA VAL A 223 -25.13 1.12 14.29
C VAL A 223 -26.01 2.36 14.41
N LEU A 224 -25.79 3.15 15.45
CA LEU A 224 -26.43 4.44 15.69
C LEU A 224 -25.45 5.61 15.64
N GLY A 225 -24.15 5.33 15.61
CA GLY A 225 -23.09 6.33 15.55
C GLY A 225 -21.82 5.93 16.27
N VAL A 226 -20.94 6.91 16.47
CA VAL A 226 -19.68 6.73 17.19
C VAL A 226 -19.51 7.79 18.26
N ARG A 227 -18.76 7.45 19.33
CA ARG A 227 -18.26 8.38 20.33
C ARG A 227 -16.79 8.64 20.07
N THR A 228 -16.38 9.88 20.29
CA THR A 228 -14.97 10.30 20.13
C THR A 228 -14.46 10.88 21.46
N ASP A 229 -13.13 11.01 21.55
CA ASP A 229 -12.44 11.55 22.74
C ASP A 229 -12.66 13.06 22.92
N ASN A 230 -12.73 13.84 21.86
CA ASN A 230 -12.72 15.32 21.93
C ASN A 230 -13.88 16.01 21.19
N GLU A 231 -14.51 15.37 20.19
CA GLU A 231 -15.55 15.96 19.34
C GLU A 231 -16.98 15.53 19.70
N GLY A 232 -17.11 14.66 20.72
CA GLY A 232 -18.39 14.19 21.23
C GLY A 232 -18.97 13.02 20.45
N VAL A 233 -20.28 13.09 20.14
CA VAL A 233 -21.02 12.00 19.51
C VAL A 233 -21.40 12.35 18.08
N PHE A 234 -21.15 11.42 17.17
CA PHE A 234 -21.54 11.46 15.76
C PHE A 234 -22.64 10.42 15.53
N HIS A 235 -23.86 10.84 15.32
CA HIS A 235 -24.95 9.95 14.95
C HIS A 235 -24.88 9.61 13.46
N SER A 236 -24.94 8.32 13.14
CA SER A 236 -25.02 7.81 11.78
C SER A 236 -25.55 6.38 11.76
N LYS A 237 -26.27 6.04 10.70
CA LYS A 237 -26.71 4.66 10.45
C LYS A 237 -25.67 3.82 9.69
N THR A 238 -24.62 4.47 9.18
CA THR A 238 -23.54 3.83 8.42
C THR A 238 -22.20 4.23 9.00
N LEU A 239 -21.45 3.24 9.47
CA LEU A 239 -20.05 3.38 9.88
C LEU A 239 -19.16 2.59 8.92
N ILE A 240 -18.20 3.28 8.33
CA ILE A 240 -17.19 2.65 7.49
C ILE A 240 -15.91 2.51 8.31
N ASN A 241 -15.45 1.27 8.48
CA ASN A 241 -14.21 0.96 9.14
C ASN A 241 -13.05 1.04 8.13
N ALA A 242 -12.30 2.12 8.16
CA ALA A 242 -11.09 2.36 7.35
C ALA A 242 -9.87 2.58 8.26
N ALA A 243 -9.88 1.97 9.46
CA ALA A 243 -8.91 2.21 10.52
C ALA A 243 -7.56 1.49 10.32
N GLY A 244 -7.28 0.93 9.13
CA GLY A 244 -6.00 0.30 8.81
C GLY A 244 -5.64 -0.81 9.79
N ALA A 245 -4.44 -0.76 10.37
CA ALA A 245 -3.97 -1.76 11.35
C ALA A 245 -4.84 -1.84 12.62
N TRP A 246 -5.61 -0.80 12.94
CA TRP A 246 -6.55 -0.75 14.09
C TRP A 246 -7.98 -1.20 13.72
N ALA A 247 -8.19 -1.70 12.50
CA ALA A 247 -9.53 -2.06 12.03
C ALA A 247 -10.16 -3.21 12.84
N ALA A 248 -9.35 -4.13 13.37
CA ALA A 248 -9.82 -5.20 14.24
C ALA A 248 -10.44 -4.67 15.55
N GLU A 249 -9.80 -3.66 16.17
CA GLU A 249 -10.33 -3.01 17.39
C GLU A 249 -11.69 -2.35 17.14
N LEU A 250 -11.78 -1.59 16.04
CA LEU A 250 -13.05 -0.94 15.68
C LEU A 250 -14.12 -1.96 15.31
N SER A 251 -13.76 -3.09 14.67
CA SER A 251 -14.70 -4.17 14.38
C SER A 251 -15.30 -4.76 15.64
N VAL A 252 -14.48 -5.03 16.66
CA VAL A 252 -14.97 -5.51 17.97
C VAL A 252 -15.95 -4.51 18.60
N MET A 253 -15.63 -3.20 18.57
CA MET A 253 -16.54 -2.17 19.09
C MET A 253 -17.89 -2.14 18.34
N ALA A 254 -17.86 -2.42 17.03
CA ALA A 254 -19.03 -2.32 16.16
C ALA A 254 -19.88 -3.60 16.13
N THR A 255 -19.29 -4.79 16.27
CA THR A 255 -19.97 -6.07 15.99
C THR A 255 -19.74 -7.16 17.02
N ASP A 256 -18.89 -6.94 18.04
CA ASP A 256 -18.37 -7.95 18.96
C ASP A 256 -17.51 -9.06 18.28
N LEU A 257 -17.20 -8.88 16.99
CA LEU A 257 -16.37 -9.80 16.20
C LEU A 257 -15.09 -9.10 15.77
N SER A 258 -13.97 -9.80 15.93
CA SER A 258 -12.69 -9.35 15.39
C SER A 258 -12.56 -9.79 13.94
N ILE A 259 -12.21 -8.85 13.05
CA ILE A 259 -11.75 -9.21 11.69
C ILE A 259 -10.28 -9.63 11.74
N PRO A 260 -9.80 -10.52 10.86
CA PRO A 260 -8.43 -11.05 10.88
C PRO A 260 -7.43 -10.04 10.27
N VAL A 261 -7.30 -8.88 10.92
CA VAL A 261 -6.34 -7.84 10.58
C VAL A 261 -5.38 -7.67 11.75
N ALA A 262 -4.09 -7.79 11.49
CA ALA A 262 -3.03 -7.60 12.47
C ALA A 262 -2.02 -6.55 11.96
N PRO A 263 -1.39 -5.76 12.85
CA PRO A 263 -0.34 -4.84 12.47
C PRO A 263 0.92 -5.60 12.07
N VAL A 264 1.55 -5.15 11.00
CA VAL A 264 2.88 -5.58 10.57
C VAL A 264 3.73 -4.33 10.41
N LYS A 265 4.89 -4.31 11.09
CA LYS A 265 5.82 -3.19 11.04
C LYS A 265 6.66 -3.27 9.78
N GLY A 266 6.79 -2.14 9.06
CA GLY A 266 7.72 -1.96 7.96
C GLY A 266 8.57 -0.71 8.19
N GLN A 267 9.85 -0.78 7.84
CA GLN A 267 10.76 0.35 7.85
C GLN A 267 11.21 0.63 6.42
N ILE A 268 11.40 1.92 6.10
CA ILE A 268 11.89 2.40 4.82
C ILE A 268 13.00 3.43 5.06
N VAL A 269 13.86 3.57 4.06
CA VAL A 269 14.85 4.65 3.98
C VAL A 269 14.39 5.67 2.97
N LEU A 270 14.50 6.94 3.30
CA LEU A 270 14.28 8.04 2.39
C LEU A 270 15.57 8.87 2.33
N THR A 271 16.11 9.06 1.13
CA THR A 271 17.34 9.84 0.93
C THR A 271 17.04 11.34 0.89
N GLU A 272 18.07 12.14 0.92
CA GLU A 272 17.99 13.53 0.46
C GLU A 272 17.65 13.59 -1.04
N ARG A 273 17.30 14.77 -1.52
CA ARG A 273 17.00 14.99 -2.93
C ARG A 273 18.25 14.84 -3.77
N MET A 274 18.18 13.96 -4.74
CA MET A 274 19.26 13.64 -5.67
C MET A 274 18.88 14.01 -7.10
N PRO A 275 19.86 14.19 -8.00
CA PRO A 275 19.60 14.22 -9.43
C PRO A 275 18.83 12.96 -9.86
N LYS A 276 18.19 13.01 -11.01
CA LYS A 276 17.47 11.82 -11.52
C LYS A 276 18.46 10.70 -11.82
N LEU A 277 18.37 9.61 -11.05
CA LEU A 277 19.18 8.40 -11.17
C LEU A 277 18.35 7.24 -11.73
N LEU A 278 17.07 7.14 -11.36
CA LEU A 278 16.19 6.05 -11.76
C LEU A 278 15.06 6.56 -12.64
N ASN A 279 14.78 5.82 -13.71
CA ASN A 279 13.65 6.10 -14.61
C ASN A 279 12.37 5.37 -14.20
N GLY A 280 12.52 4.25 -13.50
CA GLY A 280 11.41 3.42 -13.04
C GLY A 280 11.51 3.01 -11.58
N CYS A 281 10.59 2.13 -11.17
CA CYS A 281 10.69 1.42 -9.92
C CYS A 281 11.47 0.13 -10.14
N LEU A 282 12.46 -0.12 -9.29
CA LEU A 282 13.25 -1.34 -9.30
C LEU A 282 12.91 -2.18 -8.08
N THR A 283 12.85 -3.49 -8.23
CA THR A 283 12.75 -4.43 -7.11
C THR A 283 13.74 -5.57 -7.31
N THR A 284 14.27 -6.06 -6.21
CA THR A 284 15.14 -7.23 -6.15
C THR A 284 14.53 -8.25 -5.19
N SER A 285 15.22 -9.34 -4.90
CA SER A 285 14.88 -10.27 -3.81
C SER A 285 14.92 -9.61 -2.43
N ASP A 286 15.70 -8.53 -2.25
CA ASP A 286 16.03 -7.96 -0.95
C ASP A 286 15.34 -6.61 -0.66
N CYS A 287 15.13 -5.79 -1.69
CA CYS A 287 14.53 -4.47 -1.53
C CYS A 287 13.83 -3.99 -2.81
N TYR A 288 13.09 -2.91 -2.68
CA TYR A 288 12.68 -2.07 -3.81
C TYR A 288 13.30 -0.69 -3.69
N VAL A 289 13.55 -0.06 -4.85
CA VAL A 289 14.10 1.29 -4.95
C VAL A 289 13.27 2.11 -5.93
N ALA A 290 12.79 3.26 -5.50
CA ALA A 290 11.96 4.14 -6.32
C ALA A 290 12.34 5.61 -6.11
N GLN A 291 12.69 6.31 -7.18
CA GLN A 291 12.93 7.75 -7.10
C GLN A 291 11.64 8.52 -7.36
N LYS A 292 11.37 9.52 -6.52
CA LYS A 292 10.19 10.37 -6.59
C LYS A 292 10.45 11.64 -7.42
N ASP A 293 9.37 12.28 -7.85
CA ASP A 293 9.41 13.50 -8.67
C ASP A 293 10.20 14.65 -8.06
N ASN A 294 10.35 14.67 -6.74
CA ASN A 294 11.14 15.67 -6.02
C ASN A 294 12.62 15.30 -5.86
N GLY A 295 13.05 14.16 -6.40
CA GLY A 295 14.43 13.67 -6.35
C GLY A 295 14.77 12.77 -5.16
N GLU A 296 13.89 12.62 -4.18
CA GLU A 296 14.07 11.69 -3.07
C GLU A 296 14.02 10.24 -3.56
N ILE A 297 14.94 9.38 -3.09
CA ILE A 297 14.93 7.95 -3.38
C ILE A 297 14.42 7.23 -2.15
N LEU A 298 13.44 6.38 -2.37
CA LEU A 298 12.82 5.56 -1.35
C LEU A 298 13.31 4.13 -1.52
N ILE A 299 13.86 3.56 -0.43
CA ILE A 299 14.36 2.19 -0.36
C ILE A 299 13.52 1.45 0.68
N GLY A 300 12.98 0.32 0.33
CA GLY A 300 12.11 -0.44 1.23
C GLY A 300 11.98 -1.91 0.82
N SER A 301 11.37 -2.66 1.68
CA SER A 301 11.04 -2.38 3.06
C SER A 301 11.34 -3.59 3.92
N THR A 302 11.52 -3.35 5.21
CA THR A 302 11.49 -4.46 6.15
C THR A 302 10.05 -4.95 6.35
N THR A 303 9.92 -6.14 6.92
CA THR A 303 8.64 -6.72 7.31
C THR A 303 8.82 -7.46 8.62
N GLU A 304 8.24 -6.93 9.70
CA GLU A 304 8.53 -7.35 11.06
C GLU A 304 7.24 -7.62 11.85
N ASP A 305 7.17 -8.75 12.54
CA ASP A 305 6.10 -9.04 13.51
C ASP A 305 6.42 -8.36 14.85
N LYS A 306 6.16 -7.06 14.94
CA LYS A 306 6.41 -6.21 16.11
C LYS A 306 5.14 -5.49 16.59
N GLY A 307 3.98 -5.93 16.16
CA GLY A 307 2.72 -5.32 16.54
C GLY A 307 2.69 -3.84 16.14
N PHE A 308 2.27 -2.99 17.06
CA PHE A 308 2.16 -1.53 16.86
C PHE A 308 3.45 -0.75 17.17
N ASP A 309 4.62 -1.40 17.24
CA ASP A 309 5.89 -0.69 17.39
C ASP A 309 6.19 0.16 16.15
N VAL A 310 6.45 1.45 16.37
CA VAL A 310 6.76 2.44 15.31
C VAL A 310 8.21 2.94 15.38
N THR A 311 9.05 2.30 16.19
CA THR A 311 10.46 2.69 16.32
C THR A 311 11.26 2.24 15.10
N THR A 312 12.23 3.05 14.69
CA THR A 312 13.23 2.65 13.69
C THR A 312 14.42 1.98 14.38
N THR A 313 14.96 0.96 13.74
CA THR A 313 16.07 0.18 14.30
C THR A 313 17.27 0.20 13.36
N TYR A 314 18.47 0.34 13.92
CA TYR A 314 19.70 0.46 13.13
C TYR A 314 19.98 -0.75 12.23
N PRO A 315 19.84 -2.01 12.69
CA PRO A 315 20.15 -3.17 11.84
C PRO A 315 19.32 -3.21 10.57
N GLU A 316 18.01 -2.95 10.66
CA GLU A 316 17.08 -3.00 9.54
C GLU A 316 17.34 -1.86 8.55
N ILE A 317 17.58 -0.64 9.04
CA ILE A 317 17.94 0.50 8.20
C ILE A 317 19.27 0.26 7.49
N ALA A 318 20.29 -0.25 8.21
CA ALA A 318 21.58 -0.58 7.62
C ALA A 318 21.45 -1.70 6.56
N GLY A 319 20.63 -2.71 6.81
CA GLY A 319 20.34 -3.78 5.86
C GLY A 319 19.72 -3.25 4.56
N LEU A 320 18.72 -2.36 4.65
CA LEU A 320 18.10 -1.75 3.47
C LEU A 320 19.09 -0.89 2.66
N VAL A 321 19.95 -0.11 3.33
CA VAL A 321 20.97 0.71 2.65
C VAL A 321 22.02 -0.17 1.98
N GLN A 322 22.34 -1.32 2.56
CA GLN A 322 23.30 -2.26 1.98
C GLN A 322 22.71 -3.04 0.79
N ALA A 323 21.40 -3.30 0.79
CA ALA A 323 20.70 -4.02 -0.27
C ALA A 323 20.44 -3.17 -1.51
N ALA A 324 20.41 -1.84 -1.37
CA ALA A 324 20.17 -0.89 -2.45
C ALA A 324 21.46 -0.52 -3.22
#